data_4febc308f6433cdcbdc92ecfaffdd469
#
_entry.id   4febc308f6433cdcbdc92ecfaffdd469
#
_cell.length_a   1.000
_cell.length_b   1.000
_cell.length_c   1.000
_cell.angle_alpha   90.00
_cell.angle_beta   90.00
_cell.angle_gamma   90.00
#
_symmetry.space_group_name_H-M   'P 1'
#
loop_
_entity.id
_entity.type
_entity.pdbx_description
1 polymer ?
#
loop_
_entity_poly.entity_id
_entity_poly.type
_entity_poly.pdbx_seq_one_letter_code
_entity_poly.pdbx_strand_id
1 'polypeptide(L)'
;TYELPFEDFDVDSVKRVEDLPVWEKGCDSSYTWAKKFKKLMGHETPTALANKIIDILKTDTNMNGLFLHPNSGQHQHLCFTGGEPLMVTGQAASMGIYKSLEKRANLPSSMTFETNGTQKLTEPFKQWIKDIPEEIFFSVSPKLFTVSGEKTEKAIKPENVKEYAECSNRGQLKFVVGASRREWEELENTVRKFREAGVDWPVWIMPT
;
A
#
# COMPACT_ATOMS: atom_id res chain seq x y z
N THR A 1 9.73 1.05 16.99
CA THR A 1 10.92 1.09 16.12
C THR A 1 11.23 -0.32 15.72
N TYR A 2 11.06 -0.65 14.45
CA TYR A 2 11.64 -1.88 13.91
C TYR A 2 13.14 -1.84 14.20
N GLU A 3 13.67 -2.84 14.88
CA GLU A 3 15.09 -3.14 14.77
C GLU A 3 15.30 -3.50 13.31
N LEU A 4 15.89 -2.58 12.56
CA LEU A 4 16.15 -2.82 11.16
C LEU A 4 17.29 -3.85 11.08
N PRO A 5 17.09 -5.01 10.41
CA PRO A 5 18.06 -6.11 10.41
C PRO A 5 19.38 -5.75 9.69
N PHE A 6 19.59 -4.50 9.35
CA PHE A 6 20.72 -3.97 8.58
C PHE A 6 21.47 -2.84 9.33
N GLU A 7 21.50 -2.82 10.67
CA GLU A 7 22.26 -1.80 11.41
C GLU A 7 23.74 -1.80 11.03
N ASP A 8 24.29 -2.98 10.78
CA ASP A 8 25.69 -3.18 10.37
C ASP A 8 25.92 -3.18 8.86
N PHE A 9 24.88 -2.93 8.07
CA PHE A 9 24.98 -2.97 6.62
C PHE A 9 25.48 -1.63 6.05
N ASP A 10 26.57 -1.67 5.27
CA ASP A 10 27.10 -0.50 4.58
C ASP A 10 26.24 -0.16 3.35
N VAL A 11 25.31 0.78 3.54
CA VAL A 11 24.45 1.29 2.45
C VAL A 11 25.26 2.02 1.38
N ASP A 12 26.45 2.54 1.72
CA ASP A 12 27.25 3.30 0.75
C ASP A 12 27.89 2.42 -0.32
N SER A 13 28.01 1.12 -0.05
CA SER A 13 28.41 0.12 -1.04
C SER A 13 27.32 -0.18 -2.08
N VAL A 14 26.04 0.12 -1.79
CA VAL A 14 24.90 -0.20 -2.64
C VAL A 14 24.64 0.95 -3.62
N LYS A 15 24.61 0.63 -4.92
CA LYS A 15 24.35 1.59 -5.99
C LYS A 15 22.88 1.57 -6.46
N ARG A 16 22.22 0.42 -6.40
CA ARG A 16 20.85 0.20 -6.87
C ARG A 16 20.07 -0.61 -5.85
N VAL A 17 18.74 -0.52 -5.89
CA VAL A 17 17.85 -1.26 -4.99
C VAL A 17 18.00 -2.77 -5.15
N GLU A 18 18.23 -3.23 -6.36
CA GLU A 18 18.39 -4.65 -6.70
C GLU A 18 19.67 -5.27 -6.08
N ASP A 19 20.62 -4.43 -5.68
CA ASP A 19 21.87 -4.87 -5.05
C ASP A 19 21.70 -5.05 -3.52
N LEU A 20 20.52 -4.76 -2.96
CA LEU A 20 20.22 -4.97 -1.54
C LEU A 20 20.10 -6.46 -1.23
N PRO A 21 20.65 -6.93 -0.10
CA PRO A 21 20.47 -8.31 0.31
C PRO A 21 19.01 -8.61 0.68
N VAL A 22 18.63 -9.86 0.53
CA VAL A 22 17.37 -10.36 1.06
C VAL A 22 17.46 -10.47 2.57
N TRP A 23 16.53 -9.85 3.28
CA TRP A 23 16.47 -9.88 4.74
C TRP A 23 15.68 -11.09 5.23
N GLU A 24 16.22 -11.85 6.15
CA GLU A 24 15.49 -12.97 6.78
C GLU A 24 14.35 -12.51 7.68
N LYS A 25 14.48 -11.33 8.26
CA LYS A 25 13.47 -10.72 9.17
C LYS A 25 13.34 -9.23 8.88
N GLY A 26 12.15 -8.68 9.16
CA GLY A 26 11.87 -7.27 9.02
C GLY A 26 11.00 -6.95 7.80
N CYS A 27 11.04 -5.71 7.36
CA CYS A 27 10.25 -5.22 6.23
C CYS A 27 11.10 -5.30 4.95
N ASP A 28 10.67 -6.09 3.99
CA ASP A 28 11.27 -6.20 2.65
C ASP A 28 11.28 -4.88 1.87
N SER A 29 10.32 -4.01 2.17
CA SER A 29 10.21 -2.66 1.58
C SER A 29 10.91 -1.57 2.40
N SER A 30 11.78 -1.90 3.36
CA SER A 30 12.43 -0.93 4.25
C SER A 30 13.23 0.14 3.52
N TYR A 31 13.77 -0.17 2.34
CA TYR A 31 14.48 0.78 1.49
C TYR A 31 13.59 1.93 0.98
N THR A 32 12.27 1.78 0.97
CA THR A 32 11.33 2.82 0.53
C THR A 32 11.07 3.90 1.58
N TRP A 33 11.38 3.66 2.87
CA TRP A 33 11.05 4.57 3.97
C TRP A 33 12.19 4.84 4.94
N ALA A 34 13.17 3.95 5.05
CA ALA A 34 14.28 4.14 5.98
C ALA A 34 15.23 5.23 5.48
N LYS A 35 15.52 6.21 6.35
CA LYS A 35 16.39 7.36 6.02
C LYS A 35 17.77 6.95 5.47
N LYS A 36 18.28 5.82 5.92
CA LYS A 36 19.53 5.19 5.49
C LYS A 36 19.58 4.96 3.97
N PHE A 37 18.44 4.64 3.36
CA PHE A 37 18.32 4.39 1.91
C PHE A 37 17.85 5.59 1.09
N LYS A 38 17.79 6.78 1.69
CA LYS A 38 17.27 7.98 1.01
C LYS A 38 17.92 8.24 -0.35
N LYS A 39 19.20 7.93 -0.51
CA LYS A 39 19.93 8.10 -1.79
C LYS A 39 19.46 7.16 -2.90
N LEU A 40 18.82 6.01 -2.53
CA LEU A 40 18.29 5.03 -3.47
C LEU A 40 16.83 5.34 -3.85
N MET A 41 16.19 6.27 -3.14
CA MET A 41 14.80 6.66 -3.42
C MET A 41 14.74 7.56 -4.63
N GLY A 42 13.96 7.15 -5.63
CA GLY A 42 13.62 8.01 -6.75
C GLY A 42 12.62 9.10 -6.36
N HIS A 43 12.76 10.27 -6.97
CA HIS A 43 11.78 11.34 -6.85
C HIS A 43 11.28 11.67 -8.24
N GLU A 44 10.02 11.34 -8.51
CA GLU A 44 9.41 11.60 -9.80
C GLU A 44 8.10 12.37 -9.67
N THR A 45 7.77 13.11 -10.71
CA THR A 45 6.47 13.77 -10.74
C THR A 45 5.35 12.76 -11.00
N PRO A 46 4.13 13.03 -10.54
CA PRO A 46 2.98 12.17 -10.85
C PRO A 46 2.79 11.93 -12.35
N THR A 47 3.07 12.91 -13.17
CA THR A 47 3.01 12.78 -14.64
C THR A 47 4.09 11.84 -15.19
N ALA A 48 5.30 11.91 -14.67
CA ALA A 48 6.38 10.98 -15.07
C ALA A 48 6.03 9.54 -14.64
N LEU A 49 5.49 9.35 -13.42
CA LEU A 49 5.02 8.05 -12.97
C LEU A 49 3.87 7.51 -13.84
N ALA A 50 2.89 8.35 -14.20
CA ALA A 50 1.81 7.96 -15.12
C ALA A 50 2.35 7.52 -16.50
N ASN A 51 3.40 8.18 -17.01
CA ASN A 51 4.05 7.75 -18.26
C ASN A 51 4.70 6.39 -18.10
N LYS A 52 5.43 6.14 -17.02
CA LYS A 52 6.06 4.85 -16.75
C LYS A 52 5.02 3.73 -16.61
N ILE A 53 3.88 3.99 -15.95
CA ILE A 53 2.79 3.03 -15.85
C ILE A 53 2.30 2.65 -17.26
N ILE A 54 2.05 3.64 -18.12
CA ILE A 54 1.63 3.39 -19.50
C ILE A 54 2.71 2.59 -20.27
N ASP A 55 3.99 2.92 -20.09
CA ASP A 55 5.09 2.22 -20.75
C ASP A 55 5.19 0.75 -20.30
N ILE A 56 4.94 0.48 -19.02
CA ILE A 56 4.90 -0.91 -18.47
C ILE A 56 3.72 -1.71 -19.06
N LEU A 57 2.60 -1.06 -19.32
CA LEU A 57 1.41 -1.70 -19.91
C LEU A 57 1.58 -2.00 -21.41
N LYS A 58 2.59 -1.44 -22.07
CA LYS A 58 2.84 -1.69 -23.51
C LYS A 58 3.34 -3.11 -23.75
N THR A 59 2.67 -3.77 -24.68
CA THR A 59 3.03 -5.09 -25.21
C THR A 59 2.78 -5.10 -26.72
N ASP A 60 3.16 -6.16 -27.42
CA ASP A 60 2.86 -6.33 -28.86
C ASP A 60 1.36 -6.30 -29.16
N THR A 61 0.52 -6.68 -28.19
CA THR A 61 -0.93 -6.69 -28.32
C THR A 61 -1.63 -5.50 -27.63
N ASN A 62 -0.85 -4.64 -26.96
CA ASN A 62 -1.31 -3.42 -26.30
C ASN A 62 -0.31 -2.28 -26.51
N MET A 63 -0.04 -1.92 -27.77
CA MET A 63 1.01 -0.93 -28.13
C MET A 63 0.80 0.45 -27.50
N ASN A 64 -0.43 0.81 -27.16
CA ASN A 64 -0.77 2.10 -26.55
C ASN A 64 -0.68 2.08 -25.01
N GLY A 65 -0.43 0.92 -24.38
CA GLY A 65 -0.36 0.79 -22.92
C GLY A 65 -1.69 1.13 -22.23
N LEU A 66 -2.80 0.62 -22.76
CA LEU A 66 -4.14 0.86 -22.22
C LEU A 66 -4.40 -0.03 -21.01
N PHE A 67 -5.10 0.51 -20.00
CA PHE A 67 -5.61 -0.29 -18.89
C PHE A 67 -6.71 -1.30 -19.33
N LEU A 68 -7.52 -0.92 -20.31
CA LEU A 68 -8.41 -1.86 -20.99
C LEU A 68 -7.66 -2.47 -22.18
N HIS A 69 -7.29 -3.74 -22.04
CA HIS A 69 -6.55 -4.45 -23.08
C HIS A 69 -7.38 -4.55 -24.37
N PRO A 70 -6.90 -4.02 -25.52
CA PRO A 70 -7.74 -3.82 -26.71
C PRO A 70 -8.26 -5.13 -27.34
N ASN A 71 -7.49 -6.22 -27.21
CA ASN A 71 -7.86 -7.49 -27.85
C ASN A 71 -8.66 -8.41 -26.93
N SER A 72 -8.33 -8.45 -25.62
CA SER A 72 -8.98 -9.37 -24.68
C SER A 72 -10.14 -8.73 -23.92
N GLY A 73 -10.23 -7.39 -23.90
CA GLY A 73 -11.19 -6.68 -23.05
C GLY A 73 -10.87 -6.78 -21.55
N GLN A 74 -9.72 -7.33 -21.18
CA GLN A 74 -9.31 -7.43 -19.79
C GLN A 74 -8.89 -6.06 -19.25
N HIS A 75 -9.45 -5.67 -18.12
CA HIS A 75 -9.01 -4.49 -17.39
C HIS A 75 -7.80 -4.79 -16.51
N GLN A 76 -6.81 -3.90 -16.59
CA GLN A 76 -5.68 -3.88 -15.66
C GLN A 76 -6.06 -3.08 -14.42
N HIS A 77 -5.52 -3.50 -13.30
CA HIS A 77 -5.71 -2.93 -11.99
C HIS A 77 -4.48 -2.11 -11.60
N LEU A 78 -4.68 -0.99 -10.90
CA LEU A 78 -3.57 -0.17 -10.38
C LEU A 78 -3.46 -0.36 -8.87
N CYS A 79 -2.30 -0.85 -8.40
CA CYS A 79 -2.02 -1.01 -6.98
C CYS A 79 -0.98 0.01 -6.51
N PHE A 80 -1.32 0.79 -5.50
CA PHE A 80 -0.41 1.65 -4.77
C PHE A 80 0.11 0.91 -3.53
N THR A 81 1.39 0.63 -3.53
CA THR A 81 2.08 -0.13 -2.49
C THR A 81 3.46 0.46 -2.19
N GLY A 82 4.27 -0.22 -1.38
CA GLY A 82 5.62 0.20 -1.03
C GLY A 82 5.65 1.31 0.03
N GLY A 83 6.49 1.18 1.04
CA GLY A 83 6.48 2.05 2.21
C GLY A 83 5.08 2.14 2.84
N GLU A 84 4.52 3.34 2.83
CA GLU A 84 3.13 3.59 3.23
C GLU A 84 2.48 4.56 2.22
N PRO A 85 1.61 4.06 1.32
CA PRO A 85 1.05 4.87 0.23
C PRO A 85 0.06 5.93 0.71
N LEU A 86 -0.49 5.79 1.91
CA LEU A 86 -1.43 6.76 2.49
C LEU A 86 -0.76 7.87 3.32
N MET A 87 0.56 8.00 3.29
CA MET A 87 1.19 9.24 3.77
C MET A 87 0.64 10.43 2.97
N VAL A 88 0.59 11.62 3.57
CA VAL A 88 0.04 12.83 2.93
C VAL A 88 0.61 13.07 1.52
N THR A 89 1.91 12.87 1.35
CA THR A 89 2.58 12.97 0.05
C THR A 89 2.17 11.86 -0.91
N GLY A 90 1.95 10.64 -0.41
CA GLY A 90 1.48 9.51 -1.20
C GLY A 90 0.04 9.70 -1.69
N GLN A 91 -0.85 10.19 -0.82
CA GLN A 91 -2.22 10.56 -1.19
C GLN A 91 -2.23 11.61 -2.31
N ALA A 92 -1.42 12.68 -2.16
CA ALA A 92 -1.30 13.71 -3.19
C ALA A 92 -0.73 13.18 -4.51
N ALA A 93 0.26 12.29 -4.43
CA ALA A 93 0.87 11.67 -5.60
C ALA A 93 -0.10 10.76 -6.36
N SER A 94 -0.87 9.93 -5.67
CA SER A 94 -1.86 9.04 -6.30
C SER A 94 -2.96 9.82 -7.02
N MET A 95 -3.50 10.89 -6.41
CA MET A 95 -4.43 11.81 -7.09
C MET A 95 -3.80 12.45 -8.33
N GLY A 96 -2.53 12.85 -8.25
CA GLY A 96 -1.80 13.44 -9.38
C GLY A 96 -1.56 12.44 -10.52
N ILE A 97 -1.24 11.19 -10.20
CA ILE A 97 -1.10 10.09 -11.17
C ILE A 97 -2.44 9.85 -11.86
N TYR A 98 -3.52 9.68 -11.08
CA TYR A 98 -4.87 9.51 -11.61
C TYR A 98 -5.24 10.62 -12.60
N LYS A 99 -5.08 11.88 -12.19
CA LYS A 99 -5.36 13.05 -13.04
C LYS A 99 -4.54 13.07 -14.33
N SER A 100 -3.31 12.53 -14.27
CA SER A 100 -2.45 12.44 -15.46
C SER A 100 -2.88 11.33 -16.41
N LEU A 101 -3.43 10.23 -15.89
CA LEU A 101 -4.03 9.14 -16.66
C LEU A 101 -5.39 9.54 -17.25
N GLU A 102 -6.22 10.24 -16.45
CA GLU A 102 -7.53 10.76 -16.87
C GLU A 102 -7.42 11.70 -18.09
N LYS A 103 -6.45 12.61 -18.11
CA LYS A 103 -6.20 13.48 -19.25
C LYS A 103 -5.90 12.73 -20.55
N ARG A 104 -5.54 11.45 -20.47
CA ARG A 104 -5.28 10.57 -21.61
C ARG A 104 -6.43 9.62 -21.90
N ALA A 105 -7.55 9.75 -21.17
CA ALA A 105 -8.67 8.81 -21.21
C ALA A 105 -8.22 7.34 -21.05
N ASN A 106 -7.21 7.09 -20.20
CA ASN A 106 -6.63 5.77 -19.95
C ASN A 106 -6.57 5.49 -18.45
N LEU A 107 -7.69 5.09 -17.88
CA LEU A 107 -7.88 4.86 -16.46
C LEU A 107 -7.99 3.36 -16.14
N PRO A 108 -7.49 2.91 -14.96
CA PRO A 108 -7.78 1.58 -14.47
C PRO A 108 -9.28 1.49 -14.09
N SER A 109 -9.87 0.32 -14.13
CA SER A 109 -11.23 0.12 -13.62
C SER A 109 -11.31 0.14 -12.10
N SER A 110 -10.21 -0.17 -11.44
CA SER A 110 -10.11 -0.22 -9.98
C SER A 110 -8.69 0.09 -9.50
N MET A 111 -8.59 0.61 -8.28
CA MET A 111 -7.32 0.91 -7.63
C MET A 111 -7.29 0.33 -6.23
N THR A 112 -6.15 -0.25 -5.85
CA THR A 112 -5.91 -0.74 -4.49
C THR A 112 -4.87 0.11 -3.79
N PHE A 113 -5.10 0.38 -2.50
CA PHE A 113 -4.10 0.91 -1.58
C PHE A 113 -3.70 -0.18 -0.59
N GLU A 114 -2.47 -0.69 -0.72
CA GLU A 114 -1.89 -1.60 0.28
C GLU A 114 -1.24 -0.78 1.40
N THR A 115 -1.89 -0.72 2.54
CA THR A 115 -1.52 0.16 3.66
C THR A 115 -1.40 -0.60 4.97
N ASN A 116 -0.64 -0.08 5.92
CA ASN A 116 -0.60 -0.60 7.28
C ASN A 116 -1.76 -0.07 8.17
N GLY A 117 -2.59 0.84 7.66
CA GLY A 117 -3.74 1.39 8.35
C GLY A 117 -3.43 2.48 9.38
N THR A 118 -2.20 3.00 9.43
CA THR A 118 -1.79 3.98 10.46
C THR A 118 -2.01 5.44 10.06
N GLN A 119 -2.28 5.72 8.79
CA GLN A 119 -2.38 7.08 8.27
C GLN A 119 -3.84 7.56 8.23
N LYS A 120 -4.04 8.84 8.55
CA LYS A 120 -5.32 9.51 8.31
C LYS A 120 -5.47 9.90 6.85
N LEU A 121 -6.69 9.83 6.34
CA LEU A 121 -6.98 10.38 5.04
C LEU A 121 -7.11 11.91 5.13
N THR A 122 -6.52 12.60 4.16
CA THR A 122 -6.73 14.05 4.01
C THR A 122 -8.11 14.34 3.40
N GLU A 123 -8.71 15.46 3.74
CA GLU A 123 -10.02 15.81 3.18
C GLU A 123 -10.05 15.86 1.65
N PRO A 124 -9.02 16.41 0.95
CA PRO A 124 -8.97 16.32 -0.51
C PRO A 124 -8.95 14.89 -1.05
N PHE A 125 -8.28 13.96 -0.34
CA PHE A 125 -8.22 12.56 -0.75
C PHE A 125 -9.55 11.83 -0.52
N LYS A 126 -10.21 12.07 0.61
CA LYS A 126 -11.57 11.56 0.89
C LYS A 126 -12.57 12.01 -0.16
N GLN A 127 -12.53 13.30 -0.52
CA GLN A 127 -13.41 13.86 -1.53
C GLN A 127 -13.13 13.24 -2.90
N TRP A 128 -11.84 13.13 -3.27
CA TRP A 128 -11.45 12.50 -4.53
C TRP A 128 -11.97 11.06 -4.66
N ILE A 129 -11.84 10.22 -3.61
CA ILE A 129 -12.36 8.85 -3.63
C ILE A 129 -13.87 8.81 -3.90
N LYS A 130 -14.64 9.77 -3.35
CA LYS A 130 -16.09 9.85 -3.52
C LYS A 130 -16.50 10.35 -4.89
N ASP A 131 -15.66 11.14 -5.53
CA ASP A 131 -15.96 11.81 -6.81
C ASP A 131 -15.62 10.95 -8.02
N ILE A 132 -14.66 10.03 -7.90
CA ILE A 132 -14.25 9.19 -9.03
C ILE A 132 -15.18 7.98 -9.20
N PRO A 133 -15.42 7.54 -10.44
CA PRO A 133 -16.25 6.37 -10.71
C PRO A 133 -15.52 5.04 -10.50
N GLU A 134 -14.18 5.05 -10.47
CA GLU A 134 -13.38 3.85 -10.31
C GLU A 134 -13.49 3.27 -8.90
N GLU A 135 -13.48 1.97 -8.82
CA GLU A 135 -13.54 1.26 -7.53
C GLU A 135 -12.23 1.42 -6.76
N ILE A 136 -12.33 1.87 -5.51
CA ILE A 136 -11.21 1.93 -4.57
C ILE A 136 -11.31 0.77 -3.60
N PHE A 137 -10.22 0.01 -3.48
CA PHE A 137 -10.08 -1.10 -2.54
C PHE A 137 -8.96 -0.81 -1.53
N PHE A 138 -9.24 -0.93 -0.25
CA PHE A 138 -8.23 -0.82 0.80
C PHE A 138 -7.79 -2.20 1.29
N SER A 139 -6.54 -2.57 1.00
CA SER A 139 -5.90 -3.76 1.56
C SER A 139 -5.10 -3.36 2.79
N VAL A 140 -5.72 -3.43 3.96
CA VAL A 140 -5.12 -2.96 5.22
C VAL A 140 -4.41 -4.11 5.91
N SER A 141 -3.09 -3.95 6.16
CA SER A 141 -2.26 -4.94 6.84
C SER A 141 -1.71 -4.40 8.16
N PRO A 142 -2.53 -4.34 9.22
CA PRO A 142 -2.08 -3.87 10.52
C PRO A 142 -1.01 -4.79 11.09
N LYS A 143 -0.02 -4.22 11.78
CA LYS A 143 1.12 -4.99 12.30
C LYS A 143 0.86 -5.42 13.73
N LEU A 144 0.79 -6.74 13.97
CA LEU A 144 0.69 -7.32 15.32
C LEU A 144 2.03 -7.21 16.04
N PHE A 145 2.01 -6.87 17.32
CA PHE A 145 3.22 -6.76 18.13
C PHE A 145 3.98 -8.08 18.24
N THR A 146 3.26 -9.19 18.44
CA THR A 146 3.87 -10.52 18.57
C THR A 146 4.67 -10.96 17.35
N VAL A 147 4.30 -10.47 16.16
CA VAL A 147 4.96 -10.80 14.89
C VAL A 147 5.99 -9.74 14.49
N SER A 148 5.63 -8.47 14.62
CA SER A 148 6.43 -7.35 14.12
C SER A 148 7.30 -6.66 15.17
N GLY A 149 6.99 -6.82 16.46
CA GLY A 149 7.60 -6.04 17.54
C GLY A 149 7.13 -4.58 17.60
N GLU A 150 6.25 -4.14 16.70
CA GLU A 150 5.76 -2.77 16.70
C GLU A 150 4.70 -2.56 17.77
N LYS A 151 4.82 -1.47 18.54
CA LYS A 151 3.89 -1.18 19.64
C LYS A 151 2.47 -1.06 19.14
N THR A 152 1.54 -1.78 19.78
CA THR A 152 0.13 -1.85 19.38
C THR A 152 -0.51 -0.47 19.23
N GLU A 153 -0.24 0.45 20.15
CA GLU A 153 -0.78 1.82 20.10
C GLU A 153 -0.28 2.65 18.92
N LYS A 154 0.82 2.23 18.26
CA LYS A 154 1.31 2.84 17.04
C LYS A 154 0.79 2.16 15.79
N ALA A 155 0.74 0.83 15.81
CA ALA A 155 0.43 0.01 14.65
C ALA A 155 -1.08 -0.21 14.42
N ILE A 156 -1.88 -0.22 15.50
CA ILE A 156 -3.30 -0.54 15.42
C ILE A 156 -4.11 0.74 15.61
N LYS A 157 -4.73 1.20 14.50
CA LYS A 157 -5.49 2.45 14.40
C LYS A 157 -6.89 2.22 13.81
N PRO A 158 -7.81 1.61 14.58
CA PRO A 158 -9.15 1.30 14.07
C PRO A 158 -9.91 2.55 13.59
N GLU A 159 -9.69 3.69 14.24
CA GLU A 159 -10.28 4.98 13.89
C GLU A 159 -9.91 5.47 12.48
N ASN A 160 -8.65 5.23 12.05
CA ASN A 160 -8.21 5.59 10.69
C ASN A 160 -8.84 4.65 9.65
N VAL A 161 -8.86 3.34 9.95
CA VAL A 161 -9.43 2.35 9.03
C VAL A 161 -10.94 2.50 8.91
N LYS A 162 -11.62 2.96 9.97
CA LYS A 162 -13.02 3.38 9.90
C LYS A 162 -13.21 4.49 8.85
N GLU A 163 -12.36 5.52 8.84
CA GLU A 163 -12.42 6.58 7.82
C GLU A 163 -12.27 6.00 6.40
N TYR A 164 -11.43 4.96 6.21
CA TYR A 164 -11.30 4.29 4.92
C TYR A 164 -12.61 3.57 4.54
N ALA A 165 -13.23 2.88 5.50
CA ALA A 165 -14.50 2.20 5.28
C ALA A 165 -15.67 3.15 5.03
N GLU A 166 -15.62 4.38 5.54
CA GLU A 166 -16.58 5.45 5.24
C GLU A 166 -16.39 6.04 3.83
N CYS A 167 -15.18 5.90 3.24
CA CYS A 167 -14.90 6.36 1.88
C CYS A 167 -15.12 5.28 0.83
N SER A 168 -14.91 4.01 1.18
CA SER A 168 -15.13 2.86 0.29
C SER A 168 -15.65 1.68 1.08
N ASN A 169 -16.72 1.05 0.57
CA ASN A 169 -17.24 -0.21 1.12
C ASN A 169 -16.39 -1.44 0.72
N ARG A 170 -15.33 -1.23 -0.06
CA ARG A 170 -14.44 -2.28 -0.58
C ARG A 170 -13.12 -2.26 0.15
N GLY A 171 -12.84 -3.32 0.88
CA GLY A 171 -11.58 -3.47 1.59
C GLY A 171 -11.45 -4.80 2.30
N GLN A 172 -10.28 -4.99 2.89
CA GLN A 172 -9.95 -6.18 3.71
C GLN A 172 -8.98 -5.81 4.82
N LEU A 173 -8.99 -6.60 5.89
CA LEU A 173 -7.96 -6.65 6.91
C LEU A 173 -7.09 -7.88 6.67
N LYS A 174 -5.80 -7.70 6.47
CA LYS A 174 -4.83 -8.77 6.18
C LYS A 174 -3.79 -8.82 7.30
N PHE A 175 -3.71 -9.95 8.02
CA PHE A 175 -2.77 -10.14 9.11
C PHE A 175 -1.77 -11.23 8.81
N VAL A 176 -0.53 -11.00 9.15
CA VAL A 176 0.52 -12.04 9.18
C VAL A 176 0.52 -12.64 10.57
N VAL A 177 0.40 -13.98 10.66
CA VAL A 177 0.30 -14.72 11.92
C VAL A 177 1.07 -16.02 11.82
N GLY A 178 1.85 -16.34 12.83
CA GLY A 178 2.52 -17.63 12.95
C GLY A 178 1.64 -18.66 13.65
N ALA A 179 2.28 -19.69 14.19
CA ALA A 179 1.60 -20.84 14.80
C ALA A 179 1.36 -20.68 16.32
N SER A 180 1.86 -19.62 16.97
CA SER A 180 1.77 -19.49 18.42
C SER A 180 0.39 -19.05 18.88
N ARG A 181 -0.09 -19.65 20.01
CA ARG A 181 -1.35 -19.25 20.63
C ARG A 181 -1.43 -17.76 20.94
N ARG A 182 -0.31 -17.15 21.38
CA ARG A 182 -0.24 -15.74 21.72
C ARG A 182 -0.50 -14.83 20.51
N GLU A 183 -0.01 -15.18 19.33
CA GLU A 183 -0.27 -14.43 18.10
C GLU A 183 -1.75 -14.48 17.72
N TRP A 184 -2.38 -15.64 17.86
CA TRP A 184 -3.81 -15.80 17.60
C TRP A 184 -4.69 -15.02 18.59
N GLU A 185 -4.35 -15.03 19.87
CA GLU A 185 -5.04 -14.22 20.89
C GLU A 185 -4.90 -12.72 20.59
N GLU A 186 -3.72 -12.25 20.16
CA GLU A 186 -3.54 -10.87 19.73
C GLU A 186 -4.34 -10.53 18.48
N LEU A 187 -4.36 -11.43 17.47
CA LEU A 187 -5.17 -11.27 16.27
C LEU A 187 -6.66 -11.10 16.62
N GLU A 188 -7.22 -12.01 17.41
CA GLU A 188 -8.64 -11.96 17.80
C GLU A 188 -8.99 -10.64 18.52
N ASN A 189 -8.15 -10.23 19.47
CA ASN A 189 -8.33 -8.97 20.18
C ASN A 189 -8.22 -7.75 19.23
N THR A 190 -7.32 -7.80 18.26
CA THR A 190 -7.13 -6.74 17.29
C THR A 190 -8.30 -6.65 16.32
N VAL A 191 -8.78 -7.78 15.81
CA VAL A 191 -9.97 -7.83 14.94
C VAL A 191 -11.19 -7.28 15.68
N ARG A 192 -11.37 -7.64 16.98
CA ARG A 192 -12.45 -7.10 17.79
C ARG A 192 -12.43 -5.57 17.84
N LYS A 193 -11.26 -4.95 18.03
CA LYS A 193 -11.13 -3.48 18.04
C LYS A 193 -11.58 -2.85 16.71
N PHE A 194 -11.25 -3.47 15.57
CA PHE A 194 -11.73 -3.00 14.28
C PHE A 194 -13.24 -3.15 14.15
N ARG A 195 -13.82 -4.27 14.60
CA ARG A 195 -15.28 -4.49 14.61
C ARG A 195 -16.00 -3.47 15.49
N GLU A 196 -15.49 -3.20 16.69
CA GLU A 196 -16.02 -2.20 17.62
C GLU A 196 -15.98 -0.78 17.04
N ALA A 197 -14.99 -0.50 16.19
CA ALA A 197 -14.91 0.76 15.46
C ALA A 197 -15.85 0.83 14.25
N GLY A 198 -16.51 -0.27 13.87
CA GLY A 198 -17.44 -0.34 12.73
C GLY A 198 -16.78 -0.75 11.40
N VAL A 199 -15.62 -1.41 11.43
CA VAL A 199 -14.96 -1.95 10.24
C VAL A 199 -15.36 -3.41 10.05
N ASP A 200 -16.26 -3.69 9.10
CA ASP A 200 -16.81 -5.03 8.86
C ASP A 200 -16.17 -5.76 7.67
N TRP A 201 -15.05 -5.29 7.20
CA TRP A 201 -14.34 -5.89 6.08
C TRP A 201 -13.88 -7.33 6.35
N PRO A 202 -13.77 -8.19 5.32
CA PRO A 202 -13.21 -9.53 5.45
C PRO A 202 -11.82 -9.52 6.11
N VAL A 203 -11.55 -10.55 6.89
CA VAL A 203 -10.25 -10.78 7.54
C VAL A 203 -9.53 -11.91 6.81
N TRP A 204 -8.31 -11.64 6.38
CA TRP A 204 -7.41 -12.60 5.76
C TRP A 204 -6.20 -12.85 6.63
N ILE A 205 -5.78 -14.10 6.68
CA ILE A 205 -4.62 -14.54 7.45
C ILE A 205 -3.56 -15.05 6.49
N MET A 206 -2.35 -14.53 6.64
CA MET A 206 -1.17 -14.99 5.93
C MET A 206 -0.24 -15.68 6.93
N PRO A 207 0.22 -16.90 6.67
CA PRO A 207 1.21 -17.55 7.51
C PRO A 207 2.56 -16.82 7.41
N THR A 208 3.32 -16.85 8.52
CA THR A 208 4.72 -16.39 8.57
C THR A 208 5.63 -17.36 7.84
#